data_c60bf0a7fd78c2de55ced338171d51b7
#
_entry.id   c60bf0a7fd78c2de55ced338171d51b7
#
_cell.length_a   1.000
_cell.length_b   1.000
_cell.length_c   1.000
_cell.angle_alpha   90.00
_cell.angle_beta   90.00
_cell.angle_gamma   90.00
#
_symmetry.space_group_name_H-M   'P 1'
#
loop_
_entity.id
_entity.type
_entity.pdbx_description
1 polymer ?
#
loop_
_entity_poly.entity_id
_entity_poly.type
_entity_poly.pdbx_seq_one_letter_code
_entity_poly.pdbx_strand_id
1 'polypeptide(L)'
;MRIVAIRECAVPLKSDIRNSSFDFSEMTTSVVAVVTDALRDGKPVTGFAFNSTGRYACGAQMRARFVPRILAADPETLLDASGENFEPASILACMMQREKSGGHSERSIAIGTIEVALWDAVAKIAGKPLHRLLAERYNGGKVAAKVFCYVGGGWYWPGQTVADLQDEMRRHLDAGYTMVKMKVGGLPLDEDLRRVEAVKKILPVGAQLAVDANSKFLRDEALAYARALAPFKLRWFEEPCDPLDFALLAEIAASYDAPLSTGENLFSTQDVENLVRFGGLRPDRNDVIQVDPPHAYGIVQYARTVDMLERHGWPRSALFPHGGNQMSLAIAGGFGLGGAESYPGVFGAFGGFADDAKLDGGYLPLGGRPGIGFEGQSALYRIMRELAA
;
A
#
# COMPACT_ATOMS: atom_id res chain seq x y z
N MET A 1 31.01 -3.97 3.76
CA MET A 1 29.70 -4.58 3.37
C MET A 1 29.24 -3.96 2.06
N ARG A 2 28.64 -4.74 1.15
CA ARG A 2 28.21 -4.26 -0.16
C ARG A 2 26.98 -5.03 -0.68
N ILE A 3 26.22 -4.40 -1.57
CA ILE A 3 25.20 -5.05 -2.38
C ILE A 3 25.90 -5.75 -3.53
N VAL A 4 25.77 -7.07 -3.61
CA VAL A 4 26.46 -7.89 -4.64
C VAL A 4 25.61 -8.13 -5.87
N ALA A 5 24.28 -8.12 -5.72
CA ALA A 5 23.35 -8.23 -6.84
C ALA A 5 21.99 -7.63 -6.47
N ILE A 6 21.29 -7.13 -7.47
CA ILE A 6 19.86 -6.81 -7.38
C ILE A 6 19.21 -7.54 -8.57
N ARG A 7 18.28 -8.42 -8.26
CA ARG A 7 17.57 -9.23 -9.25
C ARG A 7 16.11 -8.84 -9.28
N GLU A 8 15.49 -8.90 -10.44
CA GLU A 8 14.07 -8.61 -10.65
C GLU A 8 13.46 -9.61 -11.62
N CYS A 9 12.24 -10.04 -11.34
CA CYS A 9 11.39 -10.74 -12.30
C CYS A 9 9.96 -10.24 -12.26
N ALA A 10 9.32 -10.19 -13.43
CA ALA A 10 7.92 -9.93 -13.56
C ALA A 10 7.11 -11.21 -13.32
N VAL A 11 6.16 -11.17 -12.40
CA VAL A 11 5.30 -12.30 -12.03
C VAL A 11 3.85 -11.94 -12.28
N PRO A 12 3.05 -12.77 -12.99
CA PRO A 12 1.60 -12.55 -13.13
C PRO A 12 0.88 -12.64 -11.79
N LEU A 13 -0.07 -11.73 -11.54
CA LEU A 13 -0.90 -11.75 -10.34
C LEU A 13 -1.88 -12.93 -10.32
N LYS A 14 -2.27 -13.45 -11.48
CA LYS A 14 -3.25 -14.55 -11.63
C LYS A 14 -4.56 -14.27 -10.90
N SER A 15 -5.14 -13.11 -11.16
CA SER A 15 -6.36 -12.65 -10.52
C SER A 15 -7.40 -12.29 -11.57
N ASP A 16 -8.59 -12.86 -11.46
CA ASP A 16 -9.72 -12.63 -12.40
C ASP A 16 -10.65 -11.52 -11.93
N ILE A 17 -10.26 -10.75 -10.92
CA ILE A 17 -11.08 -9.67 -10.37
C ILE A 17 -11.09 -8.44 -11.28
N ARG A 18 -12.16 -7.66 -11.16
CA ARG A 18 -12.35 -6.39 -11.87
C ARG A 18 -12.87 -5.33 -10.89
N ASN A 19 -12.43 -4.11 -11.09
CA ASN A 19 -13.06 -2.93 -10.50
C ASN A 19 -13.77 -2.10 -11.60
N SER A 20 -14.10 -0.86 -11.30
CA SER A 20 -14.77 0.05 -12.24
C SER A 20 -13.89 0.48 -13.42
N SER A 21 -12.57 0.36 -13.31
CA SER A 21 -11.59 0.98 -14.22
C SER A 21 -10.72 -0.04 -14.95
N PHE A 22 -10.39 -1.19 -14.35
CA PHE A 22 -9.49 -2.16 -14.96
C PHE A 22 -9.73 -3.62 -14.52
N ASP A 23 -9.13 -4.51 -15.31
CA ASP A 23 -9.12 -5.96 -15.16
C ASP A 23 -7.72 -6.40 -14.72
N PHE A 24 -7.62 -7.21 -13.69
CA PHE A 24 -6.35 -7.66 -13.12
C PHE A 24 -5.79 -8.93 -13.76
N SER A 25 -6.51 -9.57 -14.70
CA SER A 25 -6.14 -10.88 -15.26
C SER A 25 -4.79 -10.88 -15.97
N GLU A 26 -4.42 -9.76 -16.62
CA GLU A 26 -3.13 -9.61 -17.32
C GLU A 26 -2.08 -8.84 -16.50
N MET A 27 -2.42 -8.44 -15.27
CA MET A 27 -1.52 -7.64 -14.46
C MET A 27 -0.34 -8.47 -13.95
N THR A 28 0.84 -7.87 -14.01
CA THR A 28 2.09 -8.41 -13.49
C THR A 28 2.63 -7.54 -12.37
N THR A 29 3.44 -8.12 -11.49
CA THR A 29 4.20 -7.38 -10.48
C THR A 29 5.68 -7.70 -10.58
N SER A 30 6.56 -6.70 -10.33
CA SER A 30 8.00 -6.91 -10.18
C SER A 30 8.29 -7.45 -8.78
N VAL A 31 8.93 -8.63 -8.70
CA VAL A 31 9.54 -9.12 -7.48
C VAL A 31 11.01 -8.78 -7.50
N VAL A 32 11.54 -8.23 -6.41
CA VAL A 32 12.92 -7.77 -6.29
C VAL A 32 13.63 -8.50 -5.15
N ALA A 33 14.87 -8.93 -5.40
CA ALA A 33 15.80 -9.47 -4.41
C ALA A 33 17.09 -8.61 -4.39
N VAL A 34 17.40 -8.01 -3.23
CA VAL A 34 18.65 -7.31 -2.96
C VAL A 34 19.58 -8.26 -2.20
N VAL A 35 20.59 -8.79 -2.90
CA VAL A 35 21.56 -9.74 -2.33
C VAL A 35 22.76 -8.97 -1.80
N THR A 36 23.16 -9.23 -0.57
CA THR A 36 24.31 -8.57 0.10
C THR A 36 25.42 -9.59 0.42
N ASP A 37 26.62 -9.11 0.74
CA ASP A 37 27.71 -9.93 1.30
C ASP A 37 27.67 -10.04 2.82
N ALA A 38 26.72 -9.36 3.49
CA ALA A 38 26.48 -9.55 4.92
C ALA A 38 25.98 -10.97 5.18
N LEU A 39 26.56 -11.63 6.20
CA LEU A 39 26.20 -13.01 6.53
C LEU A 39 25.37 -13.05 7.82
N ARG A 40 24.33 -13.87 7.79
CA ARG A 40 23.57 -14.29 8.97
C ARG A 40 23.39 -15.81 8.93
N ASP A 41 23.75 -16.47 10.01
CA ASP A 41 23.73 -17.94 10.10
C ASP A 41 24.50 -18.62 8.92
N GLY A 42 25.63 -18.01 8.52
CA GLY A 42 26.49 -18.48 7.43
C GLY A 42 25.94 -18.28 6.01
N LYS A 43 24.81 -17.56 5.84
CA LYS A 43 24.19 -17.29 4.54
C LYS A 43 24.15 -15.81 4.24
N PRO A 44 24.29 -15.39 2.95
CA PRO A 44 24.11 -14.02 2.55
C PRO A 44 22.71 -13.50 2.91
N VAL A 45 22.64 -12.32 3.51
CA VAL A 45 21.38 -11.65 3.76
C VAL A 45 20.81 -11.15 2.45
N THR A 46 19.56 -11.53 2.16
CA THR A 46 18.81 -11.06 1.00
C THR A 46 17.53 -10.39 1.46
N GLY A 47 17.35 -9.16 1.01
CA GLY A 47 16.11 -8.42 1.21
C GLY A 47 15.19 -8.57 0.01
N PHE A 48 13.89 -8.58 0.26
CA PHE A 48 12.85 -8.79 -0.75
C PHE A 48 11.79 -7.70 -0.71
N ALA A 49 11.19 -7.41 -1.87
CA ALA A 49 9.97 -6.66 -2.01
C ALA A 49 9.28 -7.02 -3.34
N PHE A 50 8.09 -6.50 -3.52
CA PHE A 50 7.39 -6.44 -4.80
C PHE A 50 6.70 -5.08 -4.94
N ASN A 51 6.34 -4.68 -6.16
CA ASN A 51 5.82 -3.31 -6.40
C ASN A 51 4.36 -3.10 -5.95
N SER A 52 3.91 -3.82 -4.92
CA SER A 52 2.52 -3.75 -4.47
C SER A 52 1.54 -4.21 -5.57
N THR A 53 0.25 -3.95 -5.44
CA THR A 53 -0.77 -4.34 -6.42
C THR A 53 -1.37 -3.09 -7.06
N GLY A 54 -1.95 -3.22 -8.25
CA GLY A 54 -2.58 -2.11 -8.97
C GLY A 54 -1.66 -1.39 -9.97
N ARG A 55 -0.38 -1.80 -10.11
CA ARG A 55 0.56 -1.28 -11.11
C ARG A 55 1.39 -2.40 -11.72
N TYR A 56 1.67 -2.29 -13.02
CA TYR A 56 2.44 -3.29 -13.77
C TYR A 56 3.90 -3.34 -13.32
N ALA A 57 4.55 -4.46 -13.64
CA ALA A 57 5.98 -4.65 -13.39
C ALA A 57 6.85 -3.60 -14.08
N CYS A 58 7.84 -3.07 -13.35
CA CYS A 58 8.73 -1.99 -13.79
C CYS A 58 10.17 -2.45 -14.05
N GLY A 59 10.41 -3.75 -14.30
CA GLY A 59 11.72 -4.35 -14.36
C GLY A 59 12.66 -3.75 -15.42
N ALA A 60 12.14 -3.28 -16.56
CA ALA A 60 12.96 -2.63 -17.58
C ALA A 60 13.69 -1.39 -17.02
N GLN A 61 13.00 -0.52 -16.30
CA GLN A 61 13.61 0.67 -15.68
C GLN A 61 14.59 0.28 -14.56
N MET A 62 14.25 -0.72 -13.75
CA MET A 62 15.14 -1.21 -12.69
C MET A 62 16.48 -1.67 -13.27
N ARG A 63 16.44 -2.60 -14.24
CA ARG A 63 17.65 -3.21 -14.85
C ARG A 63 18.48 -2.24 -15.66
N ALA A 64 17.84 -1.36 -16.43
CA ALA A 64 18.57 -0.46 -17.33
C ALA A 64 19.07 0.81 -16.62
N ARG A 65 18.53 1.20 -15.48
CA ARG A 65 18.74 2.54 -14.95
C ARG A 65 19.14 2.54 -13.48
N PHE A 66 18.36 1.95 -12.57
CA PHE A 66 18.56 2.13 -11.14
C PHE A 66 19.53 1.11 -10.53
N VAL A 67 19.41 -0.16 -10.90
CA VAL A 67 20.32 -1.23 -10.44
C VAL A 67 21.78 -0.93 -10.82
N PRO A 68 22.12 -0.55 -12.07
CA PRO A 68 23.49 -0.22 -12.42
C PRO A 68 24.09 0.94 -11.61
N ARG A 69 23.28 1.92 -11.20
CA ARG A 69 23.76 3.04 -10.36
C ARG A 69 24.20 2.56 -8.98
N ILE A 70 23.40 1.69 -8.36
CA ILE A 70 23.72 1.15 -7.05
C ILE A 70 24.99 0.27 -7.12
N LEU A 71 25.05 -0.63 -8.12
CA LEU A 71 26.17 -1.56 -8.25
C LEU A 71 27.50 -0.88 -8.66
N ALA A 72 27.43 0.29 -9.31
CA ALA A 72 28.60 1.08 -9.68
C ALA A 72 29.03 2.09 -8.62
N ALA A 73 28.23 2.32 -7.58
CA ALA A 73 28.55 3.24 -6.50
C ALA A 73 29.66 2.67 -5.61
N ASP A 74 30.48 3.58 -5.03
CA ASP A 74 31.41 3.19 -3.99
C ASP A 74 30.61 2.62 -2.79
N PRO A 75 30.82 1.35 -2.39
CA PRO A 75 30.06 0.72 -1.33
C PRO A 75 30.05 1.48 -0.01
N GLU A 76 31.13 2.19 0.34
CA GLU A 76 31.21 2.96 1.58
C GLU A 76 30.20 4.10 1.60
N THR A 77 29.85 4.68 0.47
CA THR A 77 28.85 5.76 0.37
C THR A 77 27.40 5.29 0.58
N LEU A 78 27.20 3.99 0.57
CA LEU A 78 25.87 3.35 0.73
C LEU A 78 25.64 2.85 2.17
N LEU A 79 26.66 2.95 3.04
CA LEU A 79 26.59 2.49 4.43
C LEU A 79 26.09 3.61 5.36
N ASP A 80 25.57 3.20 6.52
CA ASP A 80 25.28 4.09 7.61
C ASP A 80 26.56 4.61 8.30
N ALA A 81 26.42 5.55 9.23
CA ALA A 81 27.56 6.15 9.91
C ALA A 81 28.40 5.16 10.74
N SER A 82 27.85 4.00 11.08
CA SER A 82 28.59 2.94 11.80
C SER A 82 29.41 2.06 10.85
N GLY A 83 29.06 2.02 9.57
CA GLY A 83 29.60 1.09 8.59
C GLY A 83 29.08 -0.36 8.76
N GLU A 84 28.16 -0.60 9.70
CA GLU A 84 27.65 -1.94 10.03
C GLU A 84 26.35 -2.29 9.31
N ASN A 85 25.71 -1.32 8.64
CA ASN A 85 24.50 -1.54 7.87
C ASN A 85 24.43 -0.58 6.66
N PHE A 86 23.47 -0.78 5.78
CA PHE A 86 23.18 0.15 4.69
C PHE A 86 22.37 1.34 5.21
N GLU A 87 22.56 2.52 4.56
CA GLU A 87 21.72 3.70 4.76
C GLU A 87 20.73 3.86 3.59
N PRO A 88 19.45 3.56 3.79
CA PRO A 88 18.44 3.63 2.72
C PRO A 88 18.33 5.00 2.06
N ALA A 89 18.53 6.08 2.81
CA ALA A 89 18.50 7.44 2.27
C ALA A 89 19.64 7.71 1.28
N SER A 90 20.84 7.20 1.54
CA SER A 90 21.99 7.28 0.63
C SER A 90 21.76 6.50 -0.65
N ILE A 91 21.14 5.32 -0.54
CA ILE A 91 20.84 4.47 -1.70
C ILE A 91 19.70 5.07 -2.54
N LEU A 92 18.67 5.63 -1.90
CA LEU A 92 17.64 6.39 -2.61
C LEU A 92 18.26 7.58 -3.36
N ALA A 93 19.16 8.34 -2.74
CA ALA A 93 19.87 9.44 -3.38
C ALA A 93 20.73 8.97 -4.56
N CYS A 94 21.39 7.82 -4.44
CA CYS A 94 22.15 7.18 -5.51
C CYS A 94 21.24 6.84 -6.72
N MET A 95 20.09 6.23 -6.49
CA MET A 95 19.12 5.93 -7.55
C MET A 95 18.57 7.20 -8.21
N MET A 96 18.38 8.26 -7.45
CA MET A 96 17.84 9.54 -7.94
C MET A 96 18.87 10.44 -8.64
N GLN A 97 20.15 10.06 -8.71
CA GLN A 97 21.15 10.84 -9.42
C GLN A 97 20.75 11.07 -10.88
N ARG A 98 20.87 12.33 -11.33
CA ARG A 98 20.55 12.77 -12.70
C ARG A 98 19.08 12.58 -13.12
N GLU A 99 18.18 12.41 -12.14
CA GLU A 99 16.75 12.41 -12.41
C GLU A 99 16.20 13.84 -12.47
N LYS A 100 15.37 14.12 -13.48
CA LYS A 100 14.63 15.39 -13.54
C LYS A 100 13.46 15.35 -12.54
N SER A 101 13.13 16.50 -11.97
CA SER A 101 11.94 16.69 -11.14
C SER A 101 10.66 16.41 -11.94
N GLY A 102 9.59 16.01 -11.25
CA GLY A 102 8.30 15.65 -11.86
C GLY A 102 8.34 14.28 -12.56
N GLY A 103 7.28 13.94 -13.30
CA GLY A 103 7.19 12.68 -14.04
C GLY A 103 7.21 11.46 -13.10
N HIS A 104 6.46 11.53 -12.01
CA HIS A 104 6.28 10.42 -11.09
C HIS A 104 5.31 9.42 -11.72
N SER A 105 5.50 8.15 -11.53
CA SER A 105 4.69 6.97 -11.91
C SER A 105 5.62 5.75 -11.90
N GLU A 106 5.86 5.06 -13.05
CA GLU A 106 6.72 3.86 -13.10
C GLU A 106 8.13 4.09 -12.54
N ARG A 107 8.67 5.30 -12.66
CA ARG A 107 9.96 5.65 -12.04
C ARG A 107 9.90 5.53 -10.52
N SER A 108 8.86 6.09 -9.90
CA SER A 108 8.72 6.06 -8.45
C SER A 108 8.48 4.63 -7.95
N ILE A 109 7.72 3.85 -8.70
CA ILE A 109 7.42 2.44 -8.40
C ILE A 109 8.71 1.59 -8.51
N ALA A 110 9.47 1.75 -9.60
CA ALA A 110 10.71 1.01 -9.79
C ALA A 110 11.73 1.28 -8.67
N ILE A 111 11.91 2.55 -8.30
CA ILE A 111 12.81 2.95 -7.22
C ILE A 111 12.27 2.49 -5.87
N GLY A 112 11.00 2.70 -5.59
CA GLY A 112 10.38 2.35 -4.31
C GLY A 112 10.41 0.86 -4.03
N THR A 113 10.21 0.03 -5.05
CA THR A 113 10.30 -1.43 -4.89
C THR A 113 11.72 -1.87 -4.51
N ILE A 114 12.75 -1.33 -5.16
CA ILE A 114 14.15 -1.61 -4.81
C ILE A 114 14.45 -1.11 -3.39
N GLU A 115 13.97 0.06 -3.05
CA GLU A 115 14.20 0.70 -1.75
C GLU A 115 13.53 -0.07 -0.60
N VAL A 116 12.31 -0.57 -0.79
CA VAL A 116 11.63 -1.43 0.20
C VAL A 116 12.34 -2.78 0.36
N ALA A 117 12.84 -3.38 -0.73
CA ALA A 117 13.65 -4.60 -0.66
C ALA A 117 14.96 -4.35 0.12
N LEU A 118 15.55 -3.17 -0.03
CA LEU A 118 16.72 -2.77 0.75
C LEU A 118 16.37 -2.65 2.25
N TRP A 119 15.24 -2.04 2.60
CA TRP A 119 14.80 -1.96 4.00
C TRP A 119 14.60 -3.35 4.62
N ASP A 120 14.10 -4.31 3.85
CA ASP A 120 14.02 -5.71 4.31
C ASP A 120 15.41 -6.28 4.62
N ALA A 121 16.42 -6.04 3.75
CA ALA A 121 17.80 -6.41 4.00
C ALA A 121 18.37 -5.72 5.25
N VAL A 122 18.20 -4.41 5.37
CA VAL A 122 18.66 -3.60 6.52
C VAL A 122 18.09 -4.13 7.83
N ALA A 123 16.80 -4.43 7.86
CA ALA A 123 16.15 -4.97 9.05
C ALA A 123 16.63 -6.40 9.38
N LYS A 124 16.88 -7.24 8.37
CA LYS A 124 17.45 -8.57 8.52
C LYS A 124 18.90 -8.54 9.03
N ILE A 125 19.74 -7.63 8.53
CA ILE A 125 21.10 -7.41 9.02
C ILE A 125 21.05 -7.00 10.50
N ALA A 126 20.18 -6.05 10.86
CA ALA A 126 19.98 -5.62 12.24
C ALA A 126 19.33 -6.69 13.14
N GLY A 127 18.87 -7.82 12.59
CA GLY A 127 18.18 -8.87 13.33
C GLY A 127 16.81 -8.44 13.89
N LYS A 128 16.19 -7.42 13.33
CA LYS A 128 14.94 -6.81 13.81
C LYS A 128 13.82 -6.96 12.82
N PRO A 129 12.56 -7.12 13.25
CA PRO A 129 11.41 -6.90 12.38
C PRO A 129 11.43 -5.47 11.84
N LEU A 130 11.02 -5.27 10.57
CA LEU A 130 11.02 -3.96 9.93
C LEU A 130 10.21 -2.92 10.71
N HIS A 131 9.02 -3.28 11.20
CA HIS A 131 8.19 -2.36 11.97
C HIS A 131 8.88 -1.83 13.25
N ARG A 132 9.74 -2.62 13.91
CA ARG A 132 10.52 -2.16 15.06
C ARG A 132 11.61 -1.18 14.65
N LEU A 133 12.33 -1.48 13.58
CA LEU A 133 13.36 -0.60 13.05
C LEU A 133 12.79 0.74 12.61
N LEU A 134 11.62 0.72 11.94
CA LEU A 134 10.93 1.94 11.54
C LEU A 134 10.42 2.74 12.74
N ALA A 135 9.88 2.08 13.76
CA ALA A 135 9.47 2.76 14.98
C ALA A 135 10.64 3.45 15.70
N GLU A 136 11.80 2.79 15.77
CA GLU A 136 13.03 3.39 16.33
C GLU A 136 13.46 4.64 15.55
N ARG A 137 13.37 4.61 14.21
CA ARG A 137 13.81 5.74 13.36
C ARG A 137 12.77 6.87 13.25
N TYR A 138 11.47 6.54 13.19
CA TYR A 138 10.43 7.49 12.75
C TYR A 138 9.25 7.64 13.71
N ASN A 139 9.19 6.87 14.82
CA ASN A 139 8.08 6.92 15.77
C ASN A 139 8.53 7.00 17.23
N GLY A 140 9.72 7.56 17.49
CA GLY A 140 10.26 7.71 18.84
C GLY A 140 10.36 6.40 19.64
N GLY A 141 10.58 5.27 18.94
CA GLY A 141 10.68 3.94 19.52
C GLY A 141 9.34 3.31 19.92
N LYS A 142 8.21 3.96 19.64
CA LYS A 142 6.87 3.45 19.98
C LYS A 142 6.43 2.39 18.95
N VAL A 143 6.57 1.12 19.33
CA VAL A 143 6.18 -0.02 18.49
C VAL A 143 4.72 -0.36 18.74
N ALA A 144 3.89 -0.41 17.70
CA ALA A 144 2.55 -0.94 17.79
C ALA A 144 2.58 -2.45 18.06
N ALA A 145 1.78 -2.94 19.01
CA ALA A 145 1.65 -4.38 19.24
C ALA A 145 0.78 -5.07 18.17
N LYS A 146 -0.17 -4.34 17.63
CA LYS A 146 -1.13 -4.78 16.60
C LYS A 146 -1.55 -3.60 15.72
N VAL A 147 -1.96 -3.89 14.49
CA VAL A 147 -2.42 -2.90 13.51
C VAL A 147 -3.87 -3.18 13.17
N PHE A 148 -4.70 -2.14 13.09
CA PHE A 148 -6.04 -2.25 12.55
C PHE A 148 -5.96 -2.59 11.07
N CYS A 149 -6.77 -3.57 10.63
CA CYS A 149 -6.83 -3.99 9.23
C CYS A 149 -8.28 -3.96 8.74
N TYR A 150 -8.50 -3.35 7.57
CA TYR A 150 -9.75 -3.47 6.84
C TYR A 150 -9.53 -4.32 5.58
N VAL A 151 -10.60 -4.88 5.03
CA VAL A 151 -10.51 -5.76 3.88
C VAL A 151 -11.20 -5.15 2.66
N GLY A 152 -10.52 -5.17 1.53
CA GLY A 152 -11.08 -4.84 0.23
C GLY A 152 -11.73 -6.05 -0.43
N GLY A 153 -12.93 -5.83 -0.99
CA GLY A 153 -13.73 -6.83 -1.71
C GLY A 153 -14.79 -6.16 -2.58
N GLY A 154 -15.89 -6.86 -2.83
CA GLY A 154 -17.02 -6.33 -3.62
C GLY A 154 -16.67 -6.03 -5.06
N TRP A 155 -15.73 -6.79 -5.63
CA TRP A 155 -15.31 -6.72 -7.02
C TRP A 155 -16.48 -7.06 -7.96
N TYR A 156 -16.31 -6.78 -9.24
CA TYR A 156 -17.31 -7.12 -10.25
C TYR A 156 -16.92 -8.42 -10.98
N TRP A 157 -17.83 -9.37 -11.01
CA TRP A 157 -17.68 -10.64 -11.72
C TRP A 157 -18.81 -10.84 -12.70
N PRO A 158 -18.58 -11.42 -13.87
CA PRO A 158 -19.67 -11.80 -14.76
C PRO A 158 -20.66 -12.73 -14.05
N GLY A 159 -21.94 -12.35 -14.03
CA GLY A 159 -23.00 -13.13 -13.40
C GLY A 159 -23.07 -13.04 -11.86
N GLN A 160 -22.27 -12.19 -11.22
CA GLN A 160 -22.33 -11.97 -9.77
C GLN A 160 -23.71 -11.46 -9.36
N THR A 161 -24.30 -12.12 -8.36
CA THR A 161 -25.53 -11.69 -7.73
C THR A 161 -25.27 -10.86 -6.47
N VAL A 162 -26.30 -10.19 -5.97
CA VAL A 162 -26.23 -9.51 -4.67
C VAL A 162 -25.98 -10.50 -3.51
N ALA A 163 -26.50 -11.73 -3.63
CA ALA A 163 -26.26 -12.78 -2.64
C ALA A 163 -24.77 -13.18 -2.58
N ASP A 164 -24.11 -13.33 -3.75
CA ASP A 164 -22.68 -13.65 -3.82
C ASP A 164 -21.84 -12.55 -3.15
N LEU A 165 -22.19 -11.29 -3.39
CA LEU A 165 -21.56 -10.15 -2.74
C LEU A 165 -21.76 -10.19 -1.21
N GLN A 166 -22.98 -10.47 -0.74
CA GLN A 166 -23.23 -10.58 0.70
C GLN A 166 -22.45 -11.75 1.33
N ASP A 167 -22.34 -12.87 0.63
CA ASP A 167 -21.59 -14.03 1.10
C ASP A 167 -20.07 -13.76 1.15
N GLU A 168 -19.54 -12.99 0.20
CA GLU A 168 -18.16 -12.49 0.26
C GLU A 168 -17.95 -11.64 1.52
N MET A 169 -18.82 -10.66 1.76
CA MET A 169 -18.71 -9.77 2.92
C MET A 169 -18.88 -10.54 4.25
N ARG A 170 -19.77 -11.53 4.33
CA ARG A 170 -19.89 -12.40 5.52
C ARG A 170 -18.60 -13.16 5.78
N ARG A 171 -17.98 -13.78 4.77
CA ARG A 171 -16.68 -14.45 4.93
C ARG A 171 -15.61 -13.53 5.51
N HIS A 172 -15.57 -12.28 5.08
CA HIS A 172 -14.63 -11.29 5.64
C HIS A 172 -14.93 -10.97 7.11
N LEU A 173 -16.21 -10.77 7.46
CA LEU A 173 -16.62 -10.52 8.85
C LEU A 173 -16.32 -11.73 9.74
N ASP A 174 -16.60 -12.95 9.27
CA ASP A 174 -16.32 -14.21 9.96
C ASP A 174 -14.80 -14.45 10.15
N ALA A 175 -13.98 -13.93 9.24
CA ALA A 175 -12.52 -13.92 9.38
C ALA A 175 -11.99 -12.91 10.41
N GLY A 176 -12.87 -12.12 11.04
CA GLY A 176 -12.53 -11.20 12.12
C GLY A 176 -12.35 -9.74 11.71
N TYR A 177 -12.61 -9.37 10.45
CA TYR A 177 -12.63 -7.97 10.03
C TYR A 177 -13.84 -7.25 10.60
N THR A 178 -13.66 -6.01 11.04
CA THR A 178 -14.73 -5.13 11.51
C THR A 178 -15.02 -3.98 10.55
N MET A 179 -14.28 -3.92 9.46
CA MET A 179 -14.48 -2.97 8.38
C MET A 179 -14.24 -3.65 7.04
N VAL A 180 -15.18 -3.47 6.13
CA VAL A 180 -15.09 -3.94 4.74
C VAL A 180 -15.13 -2.76 3.78
N LYS A 181 -14.47 -2.88 2.63
CA LYS A 181 -14.50 -1.91 1.53
C LYS A 181 -15.01 -2.63 0.27
N MET A 182 -15.95 -2.04 -0.46
CA MET A 182 -16.47 -2.60 -1.71
C MET A 182 -16.31 -1.62 -2.87
N LYS A 183 -16.26 -2.15 -4.09
CA LYS A 183 -16.15 -1.35 -5.32
C LYS A 183 -17.50 -0.78 -5.72
N VAL A 184 -17.46 0.46 -6.26
CA VAL A 184 -18.61 1.16 -6.90
C VAL A 184 -18.14 1.75 -8.24
N GLY A 185 -19.09 2.13 -9.11
CA GLY A 185 -18.80 2.74 -10.41
C GLY A 185 -18.67 1.74 -11.58
N GLY A 186 -18.79 0.44 -11.33
CA GLY A 186 -18.78 -0.59 -12.38
C GLY A 186 -20.16 -0.92 -12.94
N LEU A 187 -21.23 -0.44 -12.30
CA LEU A 187 -22.63 -0.61 -12.69
C LEU A 187 -23.34 0.76 -12.70
N PRO A 188 -24.56 0.87 -13.24
CA PRO A 188 -25.38 2.06 -13.08
C PRO A 188 -25.56 2.43 -11.59
N LEU A 189 -25.68 3.73 -11.31
CA LEU A 189 -25.76 4.26 -9.94
C LEU A 189 -26.80 3.55 -9.07
N ASP A 190 -27.98 3.32 -9.59
CA ASP A 190 -29.08 2.67 -8.85
C ASP A 190 -28.79 1.19 -8.53
N GLU A 191 -28.02 0.51 -9.36
CA GLU A 191 -27.57 -0.86 -9.12
C GLU A 191 -26.45 -0.90 -8.06
N ASP A 192 -25.48 0.01 -8.14
CA ASP A 192 -24.44 0.11 -7.11
C ASP A 192 -25.04 0.51 -5.75
N LEU A 193 -26.04 1.39 -5.72
CA LEU A 193 -26.74 1.71 -4.46
C LEU A 193 -27.46 0.49 -3.86
N ARG A 194 -28.11 -0.36 -4.70
CA ARG A 194 -28.68 -1.63 -4.21
C ARG A 194 -27.63 -2.57 -3.63
N ARG A 195 -26.42 -2.62 -4.22
CA ARG A 195 -25.29 -3.39 -3.69
C ARG A 195 -24.82 -2.83 -2.33
N VAL A 196 -24.64 -1.51 -2.23
CA VAL A 196 -24.27 -0.84 -0.97
C VAL A 196 -25.31 -1.10 0.11
N GLU A 197 -26.60 -0.94 -0.20
CA GLU A 197 -27.69 -1.22 0.75
C GLU A 197 -27.70 -2.69 1.20
N ALA A 198 -27.48 -3.61 0.28
CA ALA A 198 -27.45 -5.05 0.61
C ALA A 198 -26.30 -5.41 1.53
N VAL A 199 -25.12 -4.82 1.34
CA VAL A 199 -23.98 -4.99 2.26
C VAL A 199 -24.30 -4.35 3.62
N LYS A 200 -24.82 -3.12 3.64
CA LYS A 200 -25.23 -2.45 4.90
C LYS A 200 -26.21 -3.28 5.74
N LYS A 201 -27.12 -4.03 5.12
CA LYS A 201 -28.11 -4.89 5.82
C LYS A 201 -27.51 -6.06 6.57
N ILE A 202 -26.34 -6.54 6.16
CA ILE A 202 -25.68 -7.69 6.78
C ILE A 202 -24.58 -7.31 7.78
N LEU A 203 -24.20 -6.03 7.85
CA LEU A 203 -23.16 -5.58 8.77
C LEU A 203 -23.64 -5.70 10.23
N PRO A 204 -22.87 -6.35 11.12
CA PRO A 204 -23.13 -6.33 12.54
C PRO A 204 -22.99 -4.91 13.11
N VAL A 205 -23.59 -4.69 14.28
CA VAL A 205 -23.48 -3.41 15.00
C VAL A 205 -22.01 -3.09 15.26
N GLY A 206 -21.58 -1.88 14.89
CA GLY A 206 -20.20 -1.42 15.05
C GLY A 206 -19.28 -1.71 13.85
N ALA A 207 -19.68 -2.59 12.92
CA ALA A 207 -18.91 -2.79 11.69
C ALA A 207 -19.10 -1.63 10.71
N GLN A 208 -18.04 -1.36 9.93
CA GLN A 208 -17.98 -0.22 9.01
C GLN A 208 -17.92 -0.66 7.55
N LEU A 209 -18.50 0.16 6.69
CA LEU A 209 -18.41 0.02 5.23
C LEU A 209 -17.74 1.24 4.62
N ALA A 210 -16.75 1.02 3.76
CA ALA A 210 -16.24 2.00 2.82
C ALA A 210 -16.59 1.60 1.39
N VAL A 211 -16.59 2.57 0.48
CA VAL A 211 -16.74 2.33 -0.96
C VAL A 211 -15.60 2.96 -1.73
N ASP A 212 -15.25 2.37 -2.89
CA ASP A 212 -14.10 2.75 -3.69
C ASP A 212 -14.50 2.79 -5.18
N ALA A 213 -14.38 3.95 -5.81
CA ALA A 213 -14.69 4.17 -7.21
C ALA A 213 -13.48 4.00 -8.15
N ASN A 214 -12.28 3.83 -7.62
CA ASN A 214 -11.03 3.70 -8.40
C ASN A 214 -10.91 4.77 -9.50
N SER A 215 -11.09 6.03 -9.12
CA SER A 215 -10.93 7.22 -9.97
C SER A 215 -11.82 7.25 -11.22
N LYS A 216 -12.98 6.58 -11.16
CA LYS A 216 -13.82 6.32 -12.33
C LYS A 216 -14.58 7.53 -12.82
N PHE A 217 -15.07 8.40 -11.91
CA PHE A 217 -16.13 9.32 -12.25
C PHE A 217 -15.62 10.64 -12.83
N LEU A 218 -16.33 11.13 -13.83
CA LEU A 218 -16.30 12.53 -14.23
C LEU A 218 -17.18 13.35 -13.29
N ARG A 219 -17.10 14.69 -13.39
CA ARG A 219 -17.71 15.63 -12.47
C ARG A 219 -19.17 15.33 -12.11
N ASP A 220 -20.04 15.18 -13.09
CA ASP A 220 -21.48 15.05 -12.84
C ASP A 220 -21.82 13.71 -12.18
N GLU A 221 -21.12 12.63 -12.57
CA GLU A 221 -21.26 11.31 -11.95
C GLU A 221 -20.72 11.32 -10.51
N ALA A 222 -19.53 11.89 -10.27
CA ALA A 222 -18.94 11.98 -8.94
C ALA A 222 -19.87 12.71 -7.96
N LEU A 223 -20.44 13.85 -8.37
CA LEU A 223 -21.40 14.59 -7.57
C LEU A 223 -22.73 13.86 -7.37
N ALA A 224 -23.19 13.08 -8.38
CA ALA A 224 -24.37 12.24 -8.25
C ALA A 224 -24.14 11.12 -7.23
N TYR A 225 -23.02 10.40 -7.33
CA TYR A 225 -22.64 9.36 -6.35
C TYR A 225 -22.46 9.95 -4.94
N ALA A 226 -21.78 11.09 -4.77
CA ALA A 226 -21.61 11.74 -3.48
C ALA A 226 -22.96 12.03 -2.81
N ARG A 227 -23.91 12.64 -3.53
CA ARG A 227 -25.28 12.89 -3.02
C ARG A 227 -26.02 11.58 -2.67
N ALA A 228 -25.92 10.57 -3.52
CA ALA A 228 -26.65 9.32 -3.34
C ALA A 228 -26.07 8.44 -2.22
N LEU A 229 -24.76 8.53 -1.97
CA LEU A 229 -24.05 7.79 -0.91
C LEU A 229 -24.17 8.45 0.47
N ALA A 230 -24.47 9.74 0.57
CA ALA A 230 -24.52 10.49 1.84
C ALA A 230 -25.41 9.82 2.93
N PRO A 231 -26.61 9.27 2.61
CA PRO A 231 -27.47 8.63 3.62
C PRO A 231 -26.88 7.37 4.25
N PHE A 232 -25.93 6.70 3.60
CA PHE A 232 -25.39 5.42 4.06
C PHE A 232 -24.39 5.55 5.21
N LYS A 233 -23.91 6.76 5.52
CA LYS A 233 -22.93 7.02 6.60
C LYS A 233 -21.72 6.09 6.49
N LEU A 234 -21.07 6.11 5.33
CA LEU A 234 -19.91 5.29 5.02
C LEU A 234 -18.70 5.72 5.85
N ARG A 235 -17.75 4.79 6.08
CA ARG A 235 -16.47 5.12 6.74
C ARG A 235 -15.67 6.08 5.87
N TRP A 236 -15.68 5.87 4.53
CA TRP A 236 -15.23 6.83 3.52
C TRP A 236 -15.76 6.48 2.13
N PHE A 237 -15.72 7.47 1.25
CA PHE A 237 -15.85 7.34 -0.19
C PHE A 237 -14.47 7.56 -0.82
N GLU A 238 -13.90 6.51 -1.43
CA GLU A 238 -12.53 6.46 -1.92
C GLU A 238 -12.46 6.77 -3.40
N GLU A 239 -11.46 7.59 -3.78
CA GLU A 239 -11.10 7.94 -5.16
C GLU A 239 -12.30 8.24 -6.10
N PRO A 240 -13.14 9.22 -5.77
CA PRO A 240 -14.33 9.50 -6.57
C PRO A 240 -14.00 10.02 -7.98
N CYS A 241 -12.82 10.61 -8.21
CA CYS A 241 -12.41 11.21 -9.48
C CYS A 241 -10.92 10.97 -9.74
N ASP A 242 -10.42 11.47 -10.86
CA ASP A 242 -8.99 11.40 -11.19
C ASP A 242 -8.14 11.90 -10.01
N PRO A 243 -7.10 11.17 -9.60
CA PRO A 243 -6.32 11.47 -8.40
C PRO A 243 -5.57 12.80 -8.45
N LEU A 244 -5.35 13.36 -9.65
CA LEU A 244 -4.70 14.66 -9.84
C LEU A 244 -5.70 15.81 -10.10
N ASP A 245 -7.00 15.52 -10.23
CA ASP A 245 -8.03 16.57 -10.31
C ASP A 245 -8.41 17.08 -8.92
N PHE A 246 -7.48 17.78 -8.28
CA PHE A 246 -7.68 18.35 -6.95
C PHE A 246 -8.84 19.37 -6.90
N ALA A 247 -9.13 20.04 -8.01
CA ALA A 247 -10.22 20.99 -8.09
C ALA A 247 -11.58 20.28 -8.02
N LEU A 248 -11.76 19.21 -8.77
CA LEU A 248 -12.98 18.38 -8.71
C LEU A 248 -13.11 17.70 -7.35
N LEU A 249 -12.02 17.17 -6.81
CA LEU A 249 -12.04 16.57 -5.47
C LEU A 249 -12.47 17.57 -4.41
N ALA A 250 -12.02 18.83 -4.48
CA ALA A 250 -12.44 19.90 -3.58
C ALA A 250 -13.92 20.24 -3.73
N GLU A 251 -14.46 20.21 -4.96
CA GLU A 251 -15.90 20.41 -5.20
C GLU A 251 -16.74 19.26 -4.59
N ILE A 252 -16.29 18.02 -4.76
CA ILE A 252 -16.91 16.85 -4.12
C ILE A 252 -16.85 17.00 -2.60
N ALA A 253 -15.68 17.34 -2.05
CA ALA A 253 -15.46 17.52 -0.62
C ALA A 253 -16.34 18.63 -0.01
N ALA A 254 -16.70 19.65 -0.78
CA ALA A 254 -17.61 20.71 -0.36
C ALA A 254 -19.09 20.29 -0.37
N SER A 255 -19.43 19.25 -1.15
CA SER A 255 -20.81 18.77 -1.32
C SER A 255 -21.11 17.45 -0.59
N TYR A 256 -20.10 16.81 0.02
CA TYR A 256 -20.18 15.52 0.70
C TYR A 256 -19.64 15.62 2.12
N ASP A 257 -20.56 15.59 3.11
CA ASP A 257 -20.20 15.81 4.52
C ASP A 257 -19.55 14.59 5.20
N ALA A 258 -19.61 13.40 4.58
CA ALA A 258 -18.97 12.21 5.11
C ALA A 258 -17.49 12.14 4.67
N PRO A 259 -16.66 11.27 5.32
CA PRO A 259 -15.24 11.19 5.00
C PRO A 259 -14.95 10.75 3.56
N LEU A 260 -13.93 11.35 2.97
CA LEU A 260 -13.30 10.94 1.71
C LEU A 260 -11.98 10.20 1.98
N SER A 261 -11.56 9.42 1.01
CA SER A 261 -10.25 8.78 1.02
C SER A 261 -9.62 8.81 -0.37
N THR A 262 -8.30 9.01 -0.43
CA THR A 262 -7.53 8.94 -1.68
C THR A 262 -6.04 8.91 -1.38
N GLY A 263 -5.21 8.65 -2.39
CA GLY A 263 -3.77 8.76 -2.28
C GLY A 263 -2.98 7.58 -2.85
N GLU A 264 -3.61 6.44 -3.15
CA GLU A 264 -2.93 5.27 -3.70
C GLU A 264 -2.26 5.56 -5.05
N ASN A 265 -2.79 6.54 -5.79
CA ASN A 265 -2.30 6.98 -7.09
C ASN A 265 -1.48 8.28 -7.04
N LEU A 266 -1.00 8.70 -5.86
CA LEU A 266 -0.08 9.81 -5.67
C LEU A 266 1.33 9.28 -5.41
N PHE A 267 2.28 9.63 -6.27
CA PHE A 267 3.58 8.97 -6.35
C PHE A 267 4.74 9.81 -5.81
N SER A 268 4.46 10.95 -5.21
CA SER A 268 5.48 11.81 -4.59
C SER A 268 4.93 12.59 -3.40
N THR A 269 5.83 13.06 -2.52
CA THR A 269 5.46 13.98 -1.43
C THR A 269 4.79 15.25 -1.98
N GLN A 270 5.22 15.75 -3.15
CA GLN A 270 4.64 16.95 -3.77
C GLN A 270 3.20 16.73 -4.24
N ASP A 271 2.90 15.55 -4.80
CA ASP A 271 1.51 15.21 -5.17
C ASP A 271 0.61 15.19 -3.92
N VAL A 272 1.08 14.58 -2.83
CA VAL A 272 0.35 14.53 -1.55
C VAL A 272 0.24 15.93 -0.91
N GLU A 273 1.27 16.76 -0.98
CA GLU A 273 1.21 18.14 -0.50
C GLU A 273 0.18 18.96 -1.29
N ASN A 274 0.12 18.77 -2.62
CA ASN A 274 -0.90 19.41 -3.45
C ASN A 274 -2.31 18.90 -3.11
N LEU A 275 -2.48 17.61 -2.85
CA LEU A 275 -3.74 17.06 -2.38
C LEU A 275 -4.24 17.77 -1.12
N VAL A 276 -3.42 17.86 -0.07
CA VAL A 276 -3.87 18.46 1.20
C VAL A 276 -4.05 19.97 1.13
N ARG A 277 -3.38 20.64 0.19
CA ARG A 277 -3.51 22.09 -0.04
C ARG A 277 -4.70 22.46 -0.90
N PHE A 278 -5.07 21.63 -1.87
CA PHE A 278 -6.00 22.00 -2.93
C PHE A 278 -7.17 21.02 -3.12
N GLY A 279 -7.09 19.80 -2.61
CA GLY A 279 -8.10 18.76 -2.79
C GLY A 279 -9.29 18.81 -1.83
N GLY A 280 -9.32 19.77 -0.91
CA GLY A 280 -10.46 19.98 0.00
C GLY A 280 -10.61 18.92 1.09
N LEU A 281 -9.64 18.00 1.26
CA LEU A 281 -9.64 17.02 2.34
C LEU A 281 -9.31 17.67 3.68
N ARG A 282 -9.90 17.14 4.76
CA ARG A 282 -9.74 17.68 6.11
C ARG A 282 -9.63 16.59 7.18
N PRO A 283 -8.67 16.69 8.11
CA PRO A 283 -8.54 15.72 9.19
C PRO A 283 -9.72 15.76 10.19
N ASP A 284 -10.36 16.90 10.38
CA ASP A 284 -11.53 17.06 11.28
C ASP A 284 -12.81 16.39 10.73
N ARG A 285 -12.89 16.11 9.42
CA ARG A 285 -13.93 15.27 8.81
C ARG A 285 -13.61 13.78 8.88
N ASN A 286 -12.47 13.39 9.44
CA ASN A 286 -11.91 12.03 9.43
C ASN A 286 -11.61 11.49 8.03
N ASP A 287 -11.22 12.37 7.09
CA ASP A 287 -10.69 11.97 5.80
C ASP A 287 -9.43 11.13 5.96
N VAL A 288 -9.15 10.29 4.96
CA VAL A 288 -8.05 9.34 5.00
C VAL A 288 -7.10 9.52 3.82
N ILE A 289 -5.81 9.39 4.06
CA ILE A 289 -4.76 9.45 3.03
C ILE A 289 -4.10 8.07 2.90
N GLN A 290 -4.09 7.52 1.66
CA GLN A 290 -3.76 6.13 1.39
C GLN A 290 -2.54 5.96 0.46
N VAL A 291 -1.50 6.76 0.63
CA VAL A 291 -0.27 6.64 -0.16
C VAL A 291 0.29 5.22 -0.06
N ASP A 292 0.65 4.63 -1.20
CA ASP A 292 1.35 3.34 -1.27
C ASP A 292 2.87 3.56 -1.22
N PRO A 293 3.58 3.15 -0.17
CA PRO A 293 5.00 3.44 -0.02
C PRO A 293 5.88 2.87 -1.15
N PRO A 294 5.74 1.60 -1.58
CA PRO A 294 6.39 1.08 -2.78
C PRO A 294 6.15 1.90 -4.04
N HIS A 295 4.95 2.48 -4.21
CA HIS A 295 4.63 3.30 -5.39
C HIS A 295 5.24 4.71 -5.31
N ALA A 296 5.46 5.23 -4.11
CA ALA A 296 5.90 6.61 -3.86
C ALA A 296 7.38 6.70 -3.42
N TYR A 297 8.29 6.08 -4.18
CA TYR A 297 9.74 6.07 -3.94
C TYR A 297 10.21 5.33 -2.68
N GLY A 298 9.36 4.54 -2.02
CA GLY A 298 9.73 3.73 -0.88
C GLY A 298 9.58 4.43 0.48
N ILE A 299 10.14 3.80 1.50
CA ILE A 299 9.91 4.15 2.92
C ILE A 299 10.57 5.47 3.30
N VAL A 300 11.77 5.79 2.78
CA VAL A 300 12.44 7.08 3.05
C VAL A 300 11.57 8.25 2.56
N GLN A 301 11.03 8.15 1.37
CA GLN A 301 10.15 9.18 0.84
C GLN A 301 8.81 9.20 1.59
N TYR A 302 8.27 8.04 1.96
CA TYR A 302 7.07 7.94 2.77
C TYR A 302 7.23 8.62 4.14
N ALA A 303 8.38 8.45 4.80
CA ALA A 303 8.68 9.16 6.04
C ALA A 303 8.61 10.69 5.88
N ARG A 304 9.18 11.22 4.77
CA ARG A 304 9.08 12.66 4.44
C ARG A 304 7.63 13.10 4.19
N THR A 305 6.84 12.22 3.58
CA THR A 305 5.41 12.46 3.35
C THR A 305 4.64 12.48 4.68
N VAL A 306 4.91 11.57 5.60
CA VAL A 306 4.31 11.58 6.95
C VAL A 306 4.68 12.87 7.71
N ASP A 307 5.97 13.24 7.71
CA ASP A 307 6.43 14.48 8.35
C ASP A 307 5.77 15.73 7.73
N MET A 308 5.59 15.76 6.42
CA MET A 308 4.89 16.84 5.71
C MET A 308 3.42 16.90 6.15
N LEU A 309 2.74 15.75 6.17
CA LEU A 309 1.33 15.65 6.58
C LEU A 309 1.13 16.10 8.04
N GLU A 310 2.01 15.70 8.96
CA GLU A 310 1.96 16.16 10.36
C GLU A 310 2.12 17.68 10.46
N ARG A 311 2.99 18.31 9.67
CA ARG A 311 3.10 19.80 9.58
C ARG A 311 1.84 20.46 9.05
N HIS A 312 1.05 19.77 8.22
CA HIS A 312 -0.26 20.22 7.74
C HIS A 312 -1.43 19.86 8.68
N GLY A 313 -1.13 19.36 9.89
CA GLY A 313 -2.14 19.03 10.90
C GLY A 313 -2.81 17.67 10.73
N TRP A 314 -2.29 16.81 9.87
CA TRP A 314 -2.82 15.45 9.69
C TRP A 314 -2.27 14.51 10.76
N PRO A 315 -3.12 13.85 11.56
CA PRO A 315 -2.66 12.86 12.51
C PRO A 315 -2.30 11.55 11.79
N ARG A 316 -1.33 10.83 12.31
CA ARG A 316 -0.94 9.50 11.79
C ARG A 316 -2.11 8.50 11.73
N SER A 317 -3.10 8.66 12.61
CA SER A 317 -4.32 7.85 12.62
C SER A 317 -5.23 8.06 11.39
N ALA A 318 -5.00 9.10 10.59
CA ALA A 318 -5.69 9.33 9.32
C ALA A 318 -4.94 8.72 8.10
N LEU A 319 -3.78 8.11 8.32
CA LEU A 319 -2.93 7.55 7.26
C LEU A 319 -3.07 6.02 7.22
N PHE A 320 -3.43 5.49 6.06
CA PHE A 320 -3.62 4.06 5.82
C PHE A 320 -2.86 3.68 4.56
N PRO A 321 -1.68 3.04 4.62
CA PRO A 321 -0.94 2.69 3.42
C PRO A 321 -1.75 1.69 2.58
N HIS A 322 -1.86 1.99 1.28
CA HIS A 322 -2.46 1.10 0.30
C HIS A 322 -1.62 -0.17 0.11
N GLY A 323 -2.19 -1.17 -0.56
CA GLY A 323 -1.50 -2.34 -1.08
C GLY A 323 -1.94 -3.67 -0.50
N GLY A 324 -2.56 -3.69 0.68
CA GLY A 324 -3.18 -4.88 1.26
C GLY A 324 -2.23 -6.07 1.46
N ASN A 325 -0.97 -5.83 1.83
CA ASN A 325 0.09 -6.82 1.88
C ASN A 325 0.98 -6.67 3.12
N GLN A 326 1.94 -7.59 3.28
CA GLN A 326 2.85 -7.64 4.43
C GLN A 326 3.75 -6.40 4.55
N MET A 327 4.11 -5.73 3.43
CA MET A 327 4.91 -4.51 3.46
C MET A 327 4.12 -3.37 4.10
N SER A 328 2.89 -3.13 3.63
CA SER A 328 2.03 -2.07 4.15
C SER A 328 1.69 -2.28 5.63
N LEU A 329 1.49 -3.54 6.06
CA LEU A 329 1.29 -3.89 7.46
C LEU A 329 2.50 -3.52 8.33
N ALA A 330 3.72 -3.89 7.90
CA ALA A 330 4.95 -3.58 8.63
C ALA A 330 5.20 -2.07 8.71
N ILE A 331 4.91 -1.33 7.64
CA ILE A 331 5.04 0.13 7.58
C ILE A 331 4.01 0.79 8.50
N ALA A 332 2.74 0.38 8.43
CA ALA A 332 1.68 0.90 9.30
C ALA A 332 2.03 0.74 10.78
N GLY A 333 2.51 -0.44 11.17
CA GLY A 333 2.93 -0.70 12.54
C GLY A 333 4.16 0.09 12.98
N GLY A 334 5.14 0.25 12.09
CA GLY A 334 6.38 0.97 12.38
C GLY A 334 6.18 2.48 12.54
N PHE A 335 5.35 3.09 11.70
CA PHE A 335 5.03 4.51 11.79
C PHE A 335 3.90 4.81 12.80
N GLY A 336 3.19 3.81 13.32
CA GLY A 336 2.04 4.00 14.21
C GLY A 336 0.85 4.64 13.49
N LEU A 337 0.52 4.15 12.29
CA LEU A 337 -0.53 4.70 11.45
C LEU A 337 -1.93 4.20 11.86
N GLY A 338 -2.97 4.72 11.22
CA GLY A 338 -4.37 4.40 11.50
C GLY A 338 -4.76 2.95 11.23
N GLY A 339 -4.11 2.30 10.26
CA GLY A 339 -4.37 0.92 9.89
C GLY A 339 -3.70 0.51 8.61
N ALA A 340 -4.02 -0.68 8.12
CA ALA A 340 -3.55 -1.23 6.85
C ALA A 340 -4.71 -1.88 6.09
N GLU A 341 -4.63 -1.87 4.78
CA GLU A 341 -5.52 -2.61 3.90
C GLU A 341 -5.19 -4.10 3.90
N SER A 342 -6.14 -4.95 3.48
CA SER A 342 -5.94 -6.39 3.31
C SER A 342 -6.67 -6.92 2.09
N TYR A 343 -6.03 -7.84 1.35
CA TYR A 343 -6.60 -8.52 0.17
C TYR A 343 -6.37 -10.04 0.25
N PRO A 344 -6.95 -10.74 1.24
CA PRO A 344 -6.72 -12.18 1.40
C PRO A 344 -7.29 -12.96 0.20
N GLY A 345 -6.43 -13.75 -0.46
CA GLY A 345 -6.84 -14.64 -1.56
C GLY A 345 -7.18 -13.96 -2.88
N VAL A 346 -6.97 -12.65 -3.03
CA VAL A 346 -7.39 -11.88 -4.20
C VAL A 346 -6.29 -11.77 -5.25
N PHE A 347 -5.06 -11.51 -4.84
CA PHE A 347 -3.90 -11.32 -5.73
C PHE A 347 -2.91 -12.51 -5.66
N GLY A 348 -3.43 -13.71 -5.62
CA GLY A 348 -2.61 -14.92 -5.52
C GLY A 348 -1.70 -14.87 -4.30
N ALA A 349 -0.38 -15.02 -4.51
CA ALA A 349 0.61 -14.99 -3.44
C ALA A 349 0.91 -13.57 -2.89
N PHE A 350 0.47 -12.51 -3.58
CA PHE A 350 0.86 -11.12 -3.28
C PHE A 350 -0.10 -10.39 -2.35
N GLY A 351 -1.33 -10.87 -2.19
CA GLY A 351 -2.32 -10.29 -1.27
C GLY A 351 -2.25 -10.91 0.13
N GLY A 352 -2.69 -10.15 1.13
CA GLY A 352 -2.80 -10.65 2.50
C GLY A 352 -1.48 -10.66 3.29
N PHE A 353 -1.47 -11.44 4.35
CA PHE A 353 -0.43 -11.43 5.39
C PHE A 353 0.17 -12.85 5.59
N ALA A 354 0.99 -13.03 6.63
CA ALA A 354 1.57 -14.33 6.96
C ALA A 354 0.49 -15.42 7.09
N ASP A 355 0.83 -16.66 6.71
CA ASP A 355 -0.11 -17.80 6.66
C ASP A 355 -0.73 -18.11 8.03
N ASP A 356 0.00 -17.82 9.11
CA ASP A 356 -0.43 -17.99 10.50
C ASP A 356 -1.11 -16.74 11.10
N ALA A 357 -1.29 -15.68 10.31
CA ALA A 357 -1.89 -14.44 10.75
C ALA A 357 -3.38 -14.61 11.11
N LYS A 358 -3.78 -14.13 12.28
CA LYS A 358 -5.17 -14.18 12.75
C LYS A 358 -5.59 -12.81 13.24
N LEU A 359 -6.71 -12.34 12.70
CA LEU A 359 -7.33 -11.10 13.18
C LEU A 359 -8.10 -11.35 14.48
N ASP A 360 -8.05 -10.37 15.36
CA ASP A 360 -8.86 -10.28 16.55
C ASP A 360 -9.51 -8.89 16.61
N GLY A 361 -10.82 -8.84 16.45
CA GLY A 361 -11.60 -7.59 16.46
C GLY A 361 -11.11 -6.56 15.43
N GLY A 362 -10.71 -6.99 14.24
CA GLY A 362 -10.17 -6.13 13.19
C GLY A 362 -8.68 -5.80 13.34
N TYR A 363 -8.00 -6.33 14.35
CA TYR A 363 -6.57 -6.06 14.56
C TYR A 363 -5.72 -7.30 14.29
N LEU A 364 -4.57 -7.07 13.66
CA LEU A 364 -3.57 -8.09 13.40
C LEU A 364 -2.31 -7.86 14.25
N PRO A 365 -1.87 -8.85 15.05
CA PRO A 365 -0.61 -8.77 15.76
C PRO A 365 0.58 -8.70 14.80
N LEU A 366 1.59 -7.90 15.13
CA LEU A 366 2.83 -7.84 14.35
C LEU A 366 3.77 -8.97 14.73
N GLY A 367 4.29 -9.67 13.72
CA GLY A 367 5.21 -10.80 13.91
C GLY A 367 6.60 -10.38 14.37
N GLY A 368 7.36 -11.35 14.93
CA GLY A 368 8.74 -11.14 15.39
C GLY A 368 9.83 -11.49 14.37
N ARG A 369 9.49 -11.89 13.14
CA ARG A 369 10.48 -12.28 12.12
C ARG A 369 11.29 -11.06 11.67
N PRO A 370 12.65 -11.15 11.57
CA PRO A 370 13.47 -10.08 11.03
C PRO A 370 13.06 -9.70 9.61
N GLY A 371 13.22 -8.43 9.24
CA GLY A 371 12.76 -7.92 7.95
C GLY A 371 11.27 -7.64 7.94
N ILE A 372 10.67 -7.69 6.74
CA ILE A 372 9.22 -7.53 6.50
C ILE A 372 8.46 -8.78 7.01
N GLY A 373 9.13 -9.93 7.06
CA GLY A 373 8.54 -11.17 7.53
C GLY A 373 7.89 -12.00 6.42
N PHE A 374 8.31 -11.84 5.17
CA PHE A 374 7.83 -12.63 4.02
C PHE A 374 8.01 -14.14 4.18
N GLU A 375 8.94 -14.56 5.05
CA GLU A 375 9.13 -15.96 5.44
C GLU A 375 7.86 -16.59 6.03
N GLY A 376 6.92 -15.78 6.49
CA GLY A 376 5.60 -16.20 6.95
C GLY A 376 4.56 -16.42 5.86
N GLN A 377 4.83 -15.99 4.62
CA GLN A 377 3.97 -16.20 3.45
C GLN A 377 4.58 -17.24 2.53
N SER A 378 4.30 -18.53 2.76
CA SER A 378 5.00 -19.65 2.13
C SER A 378 4.97 -19.62 0.59
N ALA A 379 3.85 -19.24 -0.01
CA ALA A 379 3.70 -19.16 -1.47
C ALA A 379 4.55 -18.02 -2.07
N LEU A 380 4.51 -16.83 -1.47
CA LEU A 380 5.27 -15.65 -1.90
C LEU A 380 6.77 -15.87 -1.68
N TYR A 381 7.13 -16.35 -0.50
CA TYR A 381 8.54 -16.56 -0.14
C TYR A 381 9.24 -17.58 -1.03
N ARG A 382 8.52 -18.58 -1.55
CA ARG A 382 9.05 -19.52 -2.55
C ARG A 382 9.47 -18.79 -3.82
N ILE A 383 8.62 -17.89 -4.37
CA ILE A 383 8.93 -17.07 -5.55
C ILE A 383 10.19 -16.22 -5.28
N MET A 384 10.23 -15.56 -4.11
CA MET A 384 11.35 -14.71 -3.71
C MET A 384 12.66 -15.47 -3.58
N ARG A 385 12.63 -16.67 -3.01
CA ARG A 385 13.81 -17.53 -2.89
C ARG A 385 14.35 -18.01 -4.23
N GLU A 386 13.46 -18.39 -5.15
CA GLU A 386 13.85 -18.80 -6.50
C GLU A 386 14.55 -17.66 -7.25
N LEU A 387 14.09 -16.42 -7.05
CA LEU A 387 14.75 -15.24 -7.62
C LEU A 387 16.14 -14.99 -6.99
N ALA A 388 16.33 -15.29 -5.72
CA ALA A 388 17.58 -15.07 -4.99
C ALA A 388 18.66 -16.13 -5.29
N ALA A 389 18.27 -17.32 -5.73
CA ALA A 389 19.20 -18.41 -6.09
C ALA A 389 19.94 -18.09 -7.40
#